data_9ce733e37e55564216b812a09e21b4eb
#
_entry.id   9ce733e37e55564216b812a09e21b4eb
#
_cell.length_a   1.000
_cell.length_b   1.000
_cell.length_c   1.000
_cell.angle_alpha   90.00
_cell.angle_beta   90.00
_cell.angle_gamma   90.00
#
_symmetry.space_group_name_H-M   'P 1'
#
loop_
_entity.id
_entity.type
_entity.pdbx_description
1 polymer ?
#
loop_
_entity_poly.entity_id
_entity_poly.type
_entity_poly.pdbx_seq_one_letter_code
_entity_poly.pdbx_strand_id
1 'polypeptide(L)'
;MRASARNDDLGTTSRMTDDAFALHRSLLFTVAYEMLGSASDAEDVVQETWLRWANVDHAQVRDPRAYLVRIVTRQALNRLRSLSRRREDYVGEWLPEPLLTSPDVAADVELAENVSIAMLTVLETLAPAERAVFVLREVFDMPYEEIAEALDKTPAAIRQIAHRARDHVAARRPRMAVTTTEQQEVVERFLAAVQGGDMQGLLDVLAPDVVVVADGGGIAQAALRPIVGARAVASFLSRAASTADFDVKVAWFNGSPGVRIEIGGEVDTAVSLTVADGRISRIYAVRNPHKLVHLDEVNPLARS
;
A
#
# COMPACT_ATOMS: atom_id res chain seq x y z
N MET A 1 40.38 41.85 -5.62
CA MET A 1 40.33 40.51 -4.99
C MET A 1 39.09 40.40 -4.11
N ARG A 2 37.88 40.36 -4.65
CA ARG A 2 36.60 40.10 -3.92
C ARG A 2 35.56 39.55 -4.90
N ALA A 3 35.74 38.31 -5.35
CA ALA A 3 34.74 37.64 -6.21
C ALA A 3 34.72 36.10 -6.06
N SER A 4 35.40 35.52 -5.03
CA SER A 4 35.49 34.03 -4.90
C SER A 4 34.66 33.43 -3.77
N ALA A 5 34.04 34.20 -2.87
CA ALA A 5 33.37 33.66 -1.68
C ALA A 5 31.86 33.37 -1.87
N ARG A 6 31.24 33.72 -3.00
CA ARG A 6 29.79 33.49 -3.23
C ARG A 6 29.42 32.15 -3.91
N ASN A 7 30.39 31.48 -4.51
CA ASN A 7 30.11 30.26 -5.28
C ASN A 7 30.19 28.96 -4.44
N ASP A 8 30.95 29.00 -3.35
CA ASP A 8 31.09 27.83 -2.45
C ASP A 8 29.86 27.64 -1.53
N ASP A 9 29.17 28.71 -1.18
CA ASP A 9 28.00 28.66 -0.29
C ASP A 9 26.77 28.08 -0.98
N LEU A 10 26.58 28.32 -2.28
CA LEU A 10 25.49 27.76 -3.08
C LEU A 10 25.62 26.23 -3.29
N GLY A 11 26.85 25.74 -3.44
CA GLY A 11 27.13 24.31 -3.59
C GLY A 11 26.94 23.51 -2.31
N THR A 12 27.24 24.10 -1.17
CA THR A 12 27.10 23.46 0.15
C THR A 12 25.65 23.43 0.60
N THR A 13 24.88 24.50 0.37
CA THR A 13 23.46 24.58 0.69
C THR A 13 22.64 23.60 -0.18
N SER A 14 22.94 23.49 -1.48
CA SER A 14 22.27 22.53 -2.38
C SER A 14 22.51 21.08 -1.96
N ARG A 15 23.72 20.69 -1.55
CA ARG A 15 24.01 19.34 -1.06
C ARG A 15 23.28 19.00 0.24
N MET A 16 23.26 19.90 1.21
CA MET A 16 22.52 19.71 2.45
C MET A 16 21.00 19.58 2.23
N THR A 17 20.48 20.24 1.22
CA THR A 17 19.07 20.19 0.81
C THR A 17 18.69 18.84 0.23
N ASP A 18 19.50 18.35 -0.69
CA ASP A 18 19.32 17.05 -1.33
C ASP A 18 19.50 15.92 -0.30
N ASP A 19 20.45 16.04 0.63
CA ASP A 19 20.71 15.09 1.69
C ASP A 19 19.49 14.95 2.65
N ALA A 20 18.88 16.05 3.07
CA ALA A 20 17.73 16.02 3.97
C ALA A 20 16.48 15.39 3.32
N PHE A 21 16.22 15.70 2.04
CA PHE A 21 15.11 15.08 1.32
C PHE A 21 15.37 13.59 1.07
N ALA A 22 16.57 13.22 0.63
CA ALA A 22 16.96 11.84 0.38
C ALA A 22 16.83 10.98 1.65
N LEU A 23 17.21 11.51 2.81
CA LEU A 23 17.07 10.83 4.10
C LEU A 23 15.62 10.45 4.42
N HIS A 24 14.67 11.29 4.06
CA HIS A 24 13.25 11.08 4.38
C HIS A 24 12.41 10.55 3.21
N ARG A 25 12.99 10.31 2.04
CA ARG A 25 12.25 9.93 0.83
C ARG A 25 11.38 8.70 1.03
N SER A 26 11.90 7.65 1.65
CA SER A 26 11.15 6.40 1.91
C SER A 26 9.97 6.64 2.86
N LEU A 27 10.15 7.47 3.91
CA LEU A 27 9.07 7.89 4.80
C LEU A 27 7.99 8.66 4.03
N LEU A 28 8.38 9.64 3.20
CA LEU A 28 7.44 10.45 2.41
C LEU A 28 6.65 9.58 1.42
N PHE A 29 7.32 8.63 0.78
CA PHE A 29 6.67 7.67 -0.10
C PHE A 29 5.67 6.80 0.67
N THR A 30 6.04 6.27 1.83
CA THR A 30 5.15 5.43 2.66
C THR A 30 3.91 6.21 3.09
N VAL A 31 4.07 7.47 3.56
CA VAL A 31 2.93 8.35 3.90
C VAL A 31 2.00 8.55 2.70
N ALA A 32 2.55 8.89 1.53
CA ALA A 32 1.77 9.11 0.33
C ALA A 32 1.07 7.84 -0.13
N TYR A 33 1.77 6.71 -0.12
CA TYR A 33 1.22 5.42 -0.55
C TYR A 33 0.08 4.94 0.35
N GLU A 34 0.22 5.01 1.67
CA GLU A 34 -0.86 4.65 2.59
C GLU A 34 -2.09 5.57 2.46
N MET A 35 -1.86 6.83 2.09
CA MET A 35 -2.95 7.76 1.81
C MET A 35 -3.62 7.52 0.46
N LEU A 36 -2.89 7.06 -0.57
CA LEU A 36 -3.39 7.00 -1.96
C LEU A 36 -3.73 5.59 -2.43
N GLY A 37 -3.02 4.57 -1.91
CA GLY A 37 -3.16 3.19 -2.35
C GLY A 37 -2.65 2.95 -3.78
N SER A 38 -1.83 3.86 -4.31
CA SER A 38 -1.23 3.80 -5.64
C SER A 38 0.23 4.22 -5.55
N ALA A 39 1.13 3.37 -6.05
CA ALA A 39 2.56 3.63 -6.09
C ALA A 39 2.87 4.80 -7.04
N SER A 40 2.26 4.80 -8.21
CA SER A 40 2.43 5.86 -9.22
C SER A 40 2.01 7.23 -8.68
N ASP A 41 0.82 7.31 -8.06
CA ASP A 41 0.35 8.57 -7.46
C ASP A 41 1.20 8.98 -6.26
N ALA A 42 1.74 8.02 -5.48
CA ALA A 42 2.64 8.31 -4.36
C ALA A 42 3.97 8.89 -4.85
N GLU A 43 4.58 8.32 -5.91
CA GLU A 43 5.80 8.86 -6.51
C GLU A 43 5.58 10.27 -7.07
N ASP A 44 4.48 10.52 -7.78
CA ASP A 44 4.11 11.85 -8.26
C ASP A 44 4.08 12.87 -7.11
N VAL A 45 3.43 12.52 -6.00
CA VAL A 45 3.31 13.39 -4.82
C VAL A 45 4.67 13.60 -4.14
N VAL A 46 5.52 12.58 -4.07
CA VAL A 46 6.89 12.71 -3.56
C VAL A 46 7.72 13.63 -4.44
N GLN A 47 7.62 13.51 -5.77
CA GLN A 47 8.30 14.38 -6.72
C GLN A 47 7.82 15.83 -6.59
N GLU A 48 6.50 16.06 -6.49
CA GLU A 48 5.96 17.41 -6.25
C GLU A 48 6.44 17.99 -4.92
N THR A 49 6.60 17.16 -3.89
CA THR A 49 7.13 17.55 -2.58
C THR A 49 8.58 17.98 -2.71
N TRP A 50 9.40 17.25 -3.48
CA TRP A 50 10.79 17.62 -3.75
C TRP A 50 10.89 18.96 -4.47
N LEU A 51 10.08 19.18 -5.52
CA LEU A 51 10.07 20.45 -6.25
C LEU A 51 9.74 21.65 -5.35
N ARG A 52 8.86 21.47 -4.38
CA ARG A 52 8.55 22.53 -3.39
C ARG A 52 9.68 22.71 -2.40
N TRP A 53 10.26 21.61 -1.91
CA TRP A 53 11.39 21.63 -1.00
C TRP A 53 12.60 22.34 -1.60
N ALA A 54 12.93 22.08 -2.85
CA ALA A 54 14.04 22.72 -3.56
C ALA A 54 13.92 24.25 -3.67
N ASN A 55 12.70 24.81 -3.54
CA ASN A 55 12.44 26.24 -3.64
C ASN A 55 12.25 26.94 -2.28
N VAL A 56 12.50 26.24 -1.15
CA VAL A 56 12.34 26.78 0.19
C VAL A 56 13.64 27.40 0.69
N ASP A 57 13.54 28.46 1.49
CA ASP A 57 14.67 28.93 2.30
C ASP A 57 14.89 27.99 3.49
N HIS A 58 15.82 27.05 3.35
CA HIS A 58 16.11 26.01 4.32
C HIS A 58 16.61 26.57 5.67
N ALA A 59 17.15 27.79 5.72
CA ALA A 59 17.57 28.43 6.95
C ALA A 59 16.39 28.74 7.90
N GLN A 60 15.18 28.81 7.36
CA GLN A 60 13.95 29.05 8.13
C GLN A 60 13.25 27.74 8.54
N VAL A 61 13.68 26.58 8.04
CA VAL A 61 13.10 25.28 8.38
C VAL A 61 13.79 24.69 9.61
N ARG A 62 13.12 24.69 10.76
CA ARG A 62 13.65 24.15 12.01
C ARG A 62 13.70 22.63 12.04
N ASP A 63 12.68 21.99 11.47
CA ASP A 63 12.53 20.54 11.39
C ASP A 63 12.20 20.13 9.94
N PRO A 64 13.19 19.68 9.16
CA PRO A 64 13.01 19.23 7.79
C PRO A 64 12.00 18.07 7.67
N ARG A 65 12.04 17.09 8.59
CA ARG A 65 11.13 15.94 8.59
C ARG A 65 9.67 16.39 8.72
N ALA A 66 9.34 17.13 9.76
CA ALA A 66 7.98 17.63 10.01
C ALA A 66 7.50 18.52 8.84
N TYR A 67 8.38 19.36 8.30
CA TYR A 67 8.08 20.22 7.16
C TYR A 67 7.74 19.41 5.91
N LEU A 68 8.56 18.42 5.55
CA LEU A 68 8.37 17.54 4.40
C LEU A 68 7.11 16.69 4.53
N VAL A 69 6.87 16.10 5.71
CA VAL A 69 5.66 15.31 5.99
C VAL A 69 4.41 16.18 5.85
N ARG A 70 4.44 17.44 6.29
CA ARG A 70 3.33 18.39 6.09
C ARG A 70 3.05 18.63 4.60
N ILE A 71 4.08 18.82 3.77
CA ILE A 71 3.91 19.05 2.33
C ILE A 71 3.33 17.81 1.67
N VAL A 72 3.94 16.64 1.87
CA VAL A 72 3.50 15.38 1.23
C VAL A 72 2.06 15.06 1.61
N THR A 73 1.68 15.28 2.88
CA THR A 73 0.32 15.07 3.37
C THR A 73 -0.70 15.96 2.63
N ARG A 74 -0.40 17.26 2.48
CA ARG A 74 -1.29 18.19 1.76
C ARG A 74 -1.45 17.80 0.29
N GLN A 75 -0.37 17.41 -0.36
CA GLN A 75 -0.39 16.97 -1.75
C GLN A 75 -1.18 15.66 -1.89
N ALA A 76 -0.90 14.67 -1.06
CA ALA A 76 -1.62 13.40 -1.06
C ALA A 76 -3.13 13.58 -0.78
N LEU A 77 -3.49 14.45 0.17
CA LEU A 77 -4.90 14.74 0.45
C LEU A 77 -5.62 15.39 -0.75
N ASN A 78 -4.97 16.32 -1.44
CA ASN A 78 -5.52 16.95 -2.64
C ASN A 78 -5.67 15.92 -3.78
N ARG A 79 -4.67 15.07 -3.97
CA ARG A 79 -4.70 13.98 -4.95
C ARG A 79 -5.83 13.00 -4.63
N LEU A 80 -5.96 12.57 -3.37
CA LEU A 80 -7.01 11.65 -2.91
C LEU A 80 -8.43 12.19 -3.19
N ARG A 81 -8.67 13.47 -2.94
CA ARG A 81 -9.94 14.14 -3.27
C ARG A 81 -10.23 14.15 -4.77
N SER A 82 -9.21 14.26 -5.60
CA SER A 82 -9.34 14.18 -7.06
C SER A 82 -9.63 12.76 -7.52
N LEU A 83 -8.94 11.76 -6.94
CA LEU A 83 -9.08 10.35 -7.28
C LEU A 83 -10.42 9.76 -6.85
N SER A 84 -11.01 10.21 -5.74
CA SER A 84 -12.30 9.71 -5.26
C SER A 84 -13.41 9.85 -6.31
N ARG A 85 -13.38 10.91 -7.12
CA ARG A 85 -14.32 11.11 -8.22
C ARG A 85 -14.10 10.14 -9.39
N ARG A 86 -12.84 9.75 -9.69
CA ARG A 86 -12.52 8.82 -10.77
C ARG A 86 -12.86 7.37 -10.42
N ARG A 87 -12.88 7.04 -9.12
CA ARG A 87 -13.21 5.69 -8.64
C ARG A 87 -14.71 5.36 -8.77
N GLU A 88 -15.59 6.37 -8.87
CA GLU A 88 -17.02 6.17 -9.11
C GLU A 88 -17.29 5.54 -10.48
N ASP A 89 -16.40 5.76 -11.47
CA ASP A 89 -16.50 5.23 -12.83
C ASP A 89 -15.64 3.96 -13.05
N TYR A 90 -15.02 3.42 -12.00
CA TYR A 90 -14.11 2.28 -12.13
C TYR A 90 -14.85 0.96 -12.40
N VAL A 91 -14.37 0.17 -13.36
CA VAL A 91 -15.01 -1.09 -13.75
C VAL A 91 -14.53 -2.24 -12.87
N GLY A 92 -15.47 -2.84 -12.13
CA GLY A 92 -15.18 -3.93 -11.19
C GLY A 92 -14.72 -3.44 -9.82
N GLU A 93 -14.12 -4.35 -9.05
CA GLU A 93 -13.57 -4.03 -7.73
C GLU A 93 -12.23 -3.29 -7.87
N TRP A 94 -12.07 -2.21 -7.13
CA TRP A 94 -10.79 -1.49 -7.06
C TRP A 94 -9.96 -2.03 -5.90
N LEU A 95 -8.72 -2.43 -6.18
CA LEU A 95 -7.74 -2.80 -5.17
C LEU A 95 -6.57 -1.82 -5.16
N PRO A 96 -5.89 -1.61 -4.02
CA PRO A 96 -4.63 -0.88 -3.97
C PRO A 96 -3.60 -1.48 -4.93
N GLU A 97 -2.71 -0.64 -5.46
CA GLU A 97 -1.58 -1.06 -6.28
C GLU A 97 -0.59 -1.85 -5.42
N PRO A 98 -0.25 -3.10 -5.75
CA PRO A 98 0.69 -3.88 -4.95
C PRO A 98 2.11 -3.34 -5.08
N LEU A 99 2.86 -3.36 -3.97
CA LEU A 99 4.29 -3.03 -3.95
C LEU A 99 5.10 -4.31 -3.75
N LEU A 100 6.09 -4.55 -4.60
CA LEU A 100 7.11 -5.53 -4.31
C LEU A 100 7.99 -4.99 -3.17
N THR A 101 8.11 -5.76 -2.09
CA THR A 101 8.89 -5.40 -0.90
C THR A 101 9.94 -6.47 -0.59
N SER A 102 10.97 -6.10 0.20
CA SER A 102 11.87 -7.10 0.75
C SER A 102 11.22 -7.81 1.95
N PRO A 103 11.68 -9.03 2.31
CA PRO A 103 11.26 -9.70 3.55
C PRO A 103 11.54 -8.89 4.81
N ASP A 104 12.52 -7.97 4.78
CA ASP A 104 12.88 -7.11 5.91
C ASP A 104 11.74 -6.19 6.36
N VAL A 105 10.84 -5.80 5.44
CA VAL A 105 9.62 -5.02 5.79
C VAL A 105 8.74 -5.80 6.76
N ALA A 106 8.70 -7.12 6.66
CA ALA A 106 7.95 -7.97 7.59
C ALA A 106 8.57 -8.04 9.00
N ALA A 107 9.83 -7.64 9.18
CA ALA A 107 10.46 -7.55 10.49
C ALA A 107 9.85 -6.38 11.32
N ASP A 108 9.38 -5.32 10.67
CA ASP A 108 8.51 -4.31 11.29
C ASP A 108 7.05 -4.73 11.11
N VAL A 109 6.55 -5.54 12.06
CA VAL A 109 5.20 -6.12 12.02
C VAL A 109 4.12 -5.05 11.88
N GLU A 110 4.29 -3.91 12.54
CA GLU A 110 3.33 -2.82 12.51
C GLU A 110 3.32 -2.12 11.14
N LEU A 111 4.49 -1.90 10.55
CA LEU A 111 4.59 -1.36 9.19
C LEU A 111 3.96 -2.33 8.18
N ALA A 112 4.33 -3.62 8.23
CA ALA A 112 3.81 -4.65 7.33
C ALA A 112 2.27 -4.76 7.42
N GLU A 113 1.70 -4.68 8.63
CA GLU A 113 0.26 -4.71 8.83
C GLU A 113 -0.42 -3.48 8.22
N ASN A 114 0.13 -2.29 8.43
CA ASN A 114 -0.45 -1.03 7.96
C ASN A 114 -0.39 -0.90 6.42
N VAL A 115 0.70 -1.33 5.78
CA VAL A 115 0.83 -1.29 4.31
C VAL A 115 0.19 -2.49 3.61
N SER A 116 -0.33 -3.47 4.34
CA SER A 116 -0.96 -4.66 3.73
C SER A 116 -2.11 -4.28 2.81
N ILE A 117 -2.31 -5.03 1.71
CA ILE A 117 -3.44 -4.82 0.80
C ILE A 117 -4.78 -4.90 1.54
N ALA A 118 -4.89 -5.78 2.54
CA ALA A 118 -6.07 -5.90 3.38
C ALA A 118 -6.36 -4.60 4.14
N MET A 119 -5.34 -4.01 4.78
CA MET A 119 -5.49 -2.76 5.53
C MET A 119 -5.76 -1.58 4.59
N LEU A 120 -5.00 -1.46 3.50
CA LEU A 120 -5.23 -0.42 2.50
C LEU A 120 -6.66 -0.48 1.93
N THR A 121 -7.20 -1.69 1.70
CA THR A 121 -8.60 -1.88 1.27
C THR A 121 -9.60 -1.36 2.32
N VAL A 122 -9.32 -1.54 3.62
CA VAL A 122 -10.13 -0.94 4.69
C VAL A 122 -10.02 0.59 4.66
N LEU A 123 -8.81 1.14 4.48
CA LEU A 123 -8.58 2.58 4.40
C LEU A 123 -9.31 3.23 3.21
N GLU A 124 -9.56 2.49 2.11
CA GLU A 124 -10.37 2.98 0.99
C GLU A 124 -11.83 3.32 1.36
N THR A 125 -12.33 2.73 2.44
CA THR A 125 -13.70 2.99 2.93
C THR A 125 -13.81 4.26 3.79
N LEU A 126 -12.68 4.91 4.11
CA LEU A 126 -12.63 6.15 4.86
C LEU A 126 -12.80 7.38 3.96
N ALA A 127 -13.44 8.42 4.50
CA ALA A 127 -13.42 9.73 3.84
C ALA A 127 -11.95 10.25 3.77
N PRO A 128 -11.60 11.08 2.76
CA PRO A 128 -10.21 11.53 2.56
C PRO A 128 -9.55 12.13 3.80
N ALA A 129 -10.27 12.95 4.57
CA ALA A 129 -9.74 13.54 5.79
C ALA A 129 -9.59 12.52 6.93
N GLU A 130 -10.47 11.52 7.02
CA GLU A 130 -10.40 10.45 8.01
C GLU A 130 -9.21 9.54 7.72
N ARG A 131 -8.99 9.18 6.45
CA ARG A 131 -7.82 8.41 6.03
C ARG A 131 -6.52 9.15 6.34
N ALA A 132 -6.40 10.43 5.99
CA ALA A 132 -5.22 11.22 6.27
C ALA A 132 -4.91 11.27 7.78
N VAL A 133 -5.93 11.56 8.62
CA VAL A 133 -5.76 11.62 10.07
C VAL A 133 -5.40 10.26 10.66
N PHE A 134 -6.02 9.18 10.17
CA PHE A 134 -5.72 7.82 10.61
C PHE A 134 -4.24 7.47 10.31
N VAL A 135 -3.82 7.62 9.06
CA VAL A 135 -2.46 7.33 8.63
C VAL A 135 -1.44 8.12 9.46
N LEU A 136 -1.60 9.44 9.55
CA LEU A 136 -0.65 10.28 10.27
C LEU A 136 -0.60 9.98 11.77
N ARG A 137 -1.74 9.66 12.39
CA ARG A 137 -1.81 9.42 13.84
C ARG A 137 -1.46 7.98 14.22
N GLU A 138 -2.05 6.99 13.57
CA GLU A 138 -1.97 5.60 13.99
C GLU A 138 -0.74 4.89 13.39
N VAL A 139 -0.26 5.32 12.21
CA VAL A 139 0.92 4.72 11.57
C VAL A 139 2.20 5.49 11.90
N PHE A 140 2.15 6.83 11.83
CA PHE A 140 3.35 7.67 12.01
C PHE A 140 3.41 8.35 13.36
N ASP A 141 2.48 8.09 14.27
CA ASP A 141 2.39 8.62 15.65
C ASP A 141 2.56 10.15 15.76
N MET A 142 2.10 10.87 14.71
CA MET A 142 2.20 12.32 14.69
C MET A 142 1.31 12.96 15.77
N PRO A 143 1.81 14.03 16.45
CA PRO A 143 1.00 14.81 17.40
C PRO A 143 -0.23 15.43 16.73
N TYR A 144 -1.35 15.50 17.46
CA TYR A 144 -2.59 16.10 16.93
C TYR A 144 -2.43 17.55 16.50
N GLU A 145 -1.53 18.28 17.13
CA GLU A 145 -1.20 19.68 16.84
C GLU A 145 -0.55 19.79 15.45
N GLU A 146 0.39 18.92 15.12
CA GLU A 146 1.06 18.89 13.81
C GLU A 146 0.08 18.45 12.70
N ILE A 147 -0.75 17.43 12.97
CA ILE A 147 -1.80 17.01 12.03
C ILE A 147 -2.80 18.14 11.78
N ALA A 148 -3.16 18.90 12.83
CA ALA A 148 -4.07 20.04 12.74
C ALA A 148 -3.49 21.14 11.84
N GLU A 149 -2.20 21.45 11.98
CA GLU A 149 -1.50 22.41 11.13
C GLU A 149 -1.42 21.91 9.66
N ALA A 150 -1.11 20.61 9.46
CA ALA A 150 -1.01 20.02 8.13
C ALA A 150 -2.35 20.05 7.37
N LEU A 151 -3.48 19.86 8.07
CA LEU A 151 -4.81 19.75 7.47
C LEU A 151 -5.65 21.02 7.58
N ASP A 152 -5.09 22.11 8.12
CA ASP A 152 -5.77 23.39 8.35
C ASP A 152 -7.06 23.20 9.18
N LYS A 153 -6.91 22.56 10.35
CA LYS A 153 -7.99 22.25 11.30
C LYS A 153 -7.57 22.53 12.73
N THR A 154 -8.52 22.50 13.65
CA THR A 154 -8.20 22.59 15.08
C THR A 154 -7.79 21.21 15.64
N PRO A 155 -6.91 21.15 16.66
CA PRO A 155 -6.56 19.89 17.31
C PRO A 155 -7.78 19.13 17.86
N ALA A 156 -8.80 19.85 18.34
CA ALA A 156 -10.05 19.23 18.79
C ALA A 156 -10.81 18.53 17.66
N ALA A 157 -10.88 19.15 16.47
CA ALA A 157 -11.49 18.54 15.29
C ALA A 157 -10.71 17.30 14.83
N ILE A 158 -9.36 17.36 14.87
CA ILE A 158 -8.51 16.21 14.52
C ILE A 158 -8.73 15.04 15.48
N ARG A 159 -8.82 15.27 16.80
CA ARG A 159 -9.14 14.20 17.77
C ARG A 159 -10.48 13.52 17.49
N GLN A 160 -11.51 14.29 17.11
CA GLN A 160 -12.81 13.73 16.74
C GLN A 160 -12.74 12.90 15.44
N ILE A 161 -12.00 13.38 14.44
CA ILE A 161 -11.80 12.65 13.18
C ILE A 161 -11.03 11.35 13.46
N ALA A 162 -9.95 11.40 14.26
CA ALA A 162 -9.17 10.24 14.64
C ALA A 162 -10.00 9.18 15.37
N HIS A 163 -10.89 9.59 16.27
CA HIS A 163 -11.79 8.67 16.99
C HIS A 163 -12.69 7.93 16.00
N ARG A 164 -13.40 8.66 15.13
CA ARG A 164 -14.29 8.04 14.13
C ARG A 164 -13.54 7.13 13.17
N ALA A 165 -12.37 7.56 12.71
CA ALA A 165 -11.54 6.74 11.80
C ALA A 165 -11.09 5.43 12.47
N ARG A 166 -10.66 5.47 13.75
CA ARG A 166 -10.32 4.26 14.51
C ARG A 166 -11.49 3.31 14.66
N ASP A 167 -12.67 3.81 15.04
CA ASP A 167 -13.87 2.99 15.20
C ASP A 167 -14.26 2.32 13.87
N HIS A 168 -14.17 3.09 12.77
CA HIS A 168 -14.48 2.59 11.44
C HIS A 168 -13.51 1.48 11.02
N VAL A 169 -12.19 1.69 11.22
CA VAL A 169 -11.15 0.71 10.90
C VAL A 169 -11.28 -0.51 11.81
N ALA A 170 -11.45 -0.35 13.12
CA ALA A 170 -11.59 -1.46 14.08
C ALA A 170 -12.74 -2.39 13.74
N ALA A 171 -13.86 -1.84 13.22
CA ALA A 171 -15.01 -2.63 12.80
C ALA A 171 -14.77 -3.48 11.52
N ARG A 172 -13.73 -3.17 10.74
CA ARG A 172 -13.45 -3.77 9.43
C ARG A 172 -12.06 -4.42 9.32
N ARG A 173 -11.17 -4.13 10.27
CA ARG A 173 -9.79 -4.66 10.26
C ARG A 173 -9.81 -6.18 10.24
N PRO A 174 -9.14 -6.83 9.28
CA PRO A 174 -8.99 -8.27 9.29
C PRO A 174 -8.23 -8.71 10.54
N ARG A 175 -8.62 -9.83 11.14
CA ARG A 175 -7.84 -10.42 12.21
C ARG A 175 -6.57 -11.02 11.62
N MET A 176 -5.45 -10.36 11.80
CA MET A 176 -4.12 -10.84 11.37
C MET A 176 -3.33 -11.29 12.61
N ALA A 177 -3.68 -12.47 13.13
CA ALA A 177 -3.05 -13.02 14.35
C ALA A 177 -2.10 -14.19 14.03
N VAL A 178 -1.43 -14.14 12.86
CA VAL A 178 -0.50 -15.20 12.40
C VAL A 178 0.90 -14.64 12.22
N THR A 179 1.90 -15.44 12.55
CA THR A 179 3.29 -15.08 12.29
C THR A 179 3.58 -15.12 10.80
N THR A 180 4.61 -14.40 10.37
CA THR A 180 5.08 -14.40 8.98
C THR A 180 5.41 -15.81 8.48
N THR A 181 5.99 -16.65 9.35
CA THR A 181 6.31 -18.05 9.04
C THR A 181 5.05 -18.87 8.78
N GLU A 182 4.05 -18.77 9.65
CA GLU A 182 2.76 -19.45 9.45
C GLU A 182 2.05 -18.99 8.18
N GLN A 183 2.12 -17.69 7.88
CA GLN A 183 1.56 -17.16 6.64
C GLN A 183 2.29 -17.73 5.42
N GLN A 184 3.61 -17.82 5.44
CA GLN A 184 4.39 -18.39 4.36
C GLN A 184 4.06 -19.87 4.14
N GLU A 185 3.96 -20.68 5.20
CA GLU A 185 3.56 -22.08 5.10
C GLU A 185 2.16 -22.26 4.49
N VAL A 186 1.22 -21.38 4.81
CA VAL A 186 -0.12 -21.39 4.22
C VAL A 186 -0.07 -21.03 2.74
N VAL A 187 0.74 -20.03 2.35
CA VAL A 187 0.95 -19.63 0.96
C VAL A 187 1.57 -20.78 0.14
N GLU A 188 2.56 -21.48 0.68
CA GLU A 188 3.21 -22.62 0.01
C GLU A 188 2.22 -23.79 -0.20
N ARG A 189 1.43 -24.12 0.81
CA ARG A 189 0.38 -25.16 0.68
C ARG A 189 -0.70 -24.78 -0.33
N PHE A 190 -1.09 -23.51 -0.34
CA PHE A 190 -2.05 -22.98 -1.31
C PHE A 190 -1.50 -23.10 -2.74
N LEU A 191 -0.25 -22.72 -2.96
CA LEU A 191 0.41 -22.83 -4.27
C LEU A 191 0.50 -24.26 -4.76
N ALA A 192 0.92 -25.19 -3.88
CA ALA A 192 1.01 -26.60 -4.22
C ALA A 192 -0.37 -27.16 -4.65
N ALA A 193 -1.44 -26.80 -3.94
CA ALA A 193 -2.79 -27.21 -4.27
C ALA A 193 -3.29 -26.62 -5.60
N VAL A 194 -3.00 -25.33 -5.90
CA VAL A 194 -3.36 -24.70 -7.18
C VAL A 194 -2.62 -25.35 -8.33
N GLN A 195 -1.29 -25.52 -8.22
CA GLN A 195 -0.45 -26.09 -9.29
C GLN A 195 -0.76 -27.57 -9.52
N GLY A 196 -1.05 -28.33 -8.45
CA GLY A 196 -1.41 -29.75 -8.53
C GLY A 196 -2.86 -30.00 -8.97
N GLY A 197 -3.69 -28.96 -9.10
CA GLY A 197 -5.13 -29.13 -9.36
C GLY A 197 -5.86 -29.84 -8.21
N ASP A 198 -5.29 -29.82 -6.99
CA ASP A 198 -5.81 -30.51 -5.83
C ASP A 198 -6.97 -29.75 -5.19
N MET A 199 -8.20 -30.10 -5.61
CA MET A 199 -9.42 -29.50 -5.08
C MET A 199 -9.57 -29.70 -3.56
N GLN A 200 -9.17 -30.85 -3.01
CA GLN A 200 -9.28 -31.10 -1.58
C GLN A 200 -8.25 -30.28 -0.81
N GLY A 201 -7.00 -30.22 -1.29
CA GLY A 201 -5.96 -29.36 -0.72
C GLY A 201 -6.37 -27.88 -0.70
N LEU A 202 -7.05 -27.40 -1.76
CA LEU A 202 -7.63 -26.06 -1.76
C LEU A 202 -8.69 -25.88 -0.68
N LEU A 203 -9.62 -26.83 -0.51
CA LEU A 203 -10.65 -26.75 0.51
C LEU A 203 -10.08 -26.81 1.95
N ASP A 204 -8.95 -27.49 2.13
CA ASP A 204 -8.30 -27.61 3.43
C ASP A 204 -7.57 -26.33 3.85
N VAL A 205 -7.04 -25.57 2.89
CA VAL A 205 -6.30 -24.33 3.14
C VAL A 205 -7.19 -23.09 3.14
N LEU A 206 -8.39 -23.15 2.52
CA LEU A 206 -9.34 -22.05 2.47
C LEU A 206 -10.26 -22.04 3.70
N ALA A 207 -10.55 -20.86 4.24
CA ALA A 207 -11.60 -20.69 5.24
C ALA A 207 -12.98 -20.94 4.61
N PRO A 208 -13.96 -21.47 5.36
CA PRO A 208 -15.31 -21.77 4.82
C PRO A 208 -15.98 -20.56 4.15
N ASP A 209 -15.73 -19.36 4.67
CA ASP A 209 -16.26 -18.07 4.25
C ASP A 209 -15.24 -17.21 3.47
N VAL A 210 -14.19 -17.84 2.93
CA VAL A 210 -13.15 -17.14 2.15
C VAL A 210 -13.75 -16.26 1.05
N VAL A 211 -13.14 -15.11 0.83
CA VAL A 211 -13.57 -14.16 -0.21
C VAL A 211 -12.41 -13.88 -1.18
N VAL A 212 -12.66 -14.00 -2.46
CA VAL A 212 -11.77 -13.49 -3.52
C VAL A 212 -12.30 -12.16 -4.02
N VAL A 213 -11.42 -11.17 -4.04
CA VAL A 213 -11.64 -9.87 -4.68
C VAL A 213 -10.61 -9.74 -5.80
N ALA A 214 -11.06 -9.43 -7.01
CA ALA A 214 -10.17 -9.34 -8.17
C ALA A 214 -10.34 -7.99 -8.88
N ASP A 215 -9.21 -7.36 -9.18
CA ASP A 215 -9.14 -6.08 -9.87
C ASP A 215 -8.51 -6.26 -11.26
N GLY A 216 -9.32 -6.17 -12.30
CA GLY A 216 -8.88 -6.17 -13.71
C GLY A 216 -8.91 -4.79 -14.37
N GLY A 217 -9.45 -3.77 -13.68
CA GLY A 217 -9.53 -2.40 -14.20
C GLY A 217 -10.37 -2.24 -15.46
N GLY A 218 -11.23 -3.21 -15.80
CA GLY A 218 -11.95 -3.25 -17.08
C GLY A 218 -11.06 -3.59 -18.29
N ILE A 219 -9.76 -3.88 -18.06
CA ILE A 219 -8.75 -4.17 -19.11
C ILE A 219 -8.45 -5.67 -19.11
N ALA A 220 -8.07 -6.23 -17.97
CA ALA A 220 -7.82 -7.65 -17.80
C ALA A 220 -9.09 -8.38 -17.35
N GLN A 221 -9.22 -9.65 -17.76
CA GLN A 221 -10.33 -10.48 -17.32
C GLN A 221 -10.21 -10.78 -15.82
N ALA A 222 -11.17 -10.32 -15.04
CA ALA A 222 -11.26 -10.52 -13.60
C ALA A 222 -12.70 -10.70 -13.15
N ALA A 223 -12.92 -11.28 -11.96
CA ALA A 223 -14.25 -11.34 -11.39
C ALA A 223 -14.73 -9.92 -11.03
N LEU A 224 -15.85 -9.50 -11.63
CA LEU A 224 -16.42 -8.16 -11.42
C LEU A 224 -17.07 -7.97 -10.04
N ARG A 225 -17.27 -9.04 -9.29
CA ARG A 225 -17.83 -9.04 -7.93
C ARG A 225 -17.08 -10.05 -7.08
N PRO A 226 -17.02 -9.86 -5.76
CA PRO A 226 -16.39 -10.81 -4.85
C PRO A 226 -16.98 -12.22 -4.99
N ILE A 227 -16.11 -13.24 -4.98
CA ILE A 227 -16.50 -14.65 -4.95
C ILE A 227 -16.40 -15.12 -3.49
N VAL A 228 -17.48 -15.64 -2.94
CA VAL A 228 -17.60 -16.01 -1.52
C VAL A 228 -17.76 -17.49 -1.34
N GLY A 229 -17.04 -18.06 -0.37
CA GLY A 229 -17.13 -19.44 0.08
C GLY A 229 -16.12 -20.39 -0.58
N ALA A 230 -15.58 -21.32 0.25
CA ALA A 230 -14.45 -22.18 -0.13
C ALA A 230 -14.69 -22.97 -1.43
N ARG A 231 -15.86 -23.55 -1.62
CA ARG A 231 -16.17 -24.34 -2.85
C ARG A 231 -16.22 -23.48 -4.10
N ALA A 232 -16.83 -22.29 -4.02
CA ALA A 232 -16.92 -21.36 -5.16
C ALA A 232 -15.54 -20.84 -5.54
N VAL A 233 -14.74 -20.47 -4.54
CA VAL A 233 -13.35 -19.99 -4.70
C VAL A 233 -12.46 -21.11 -5.26
N ALA A 234 -12.48 -22.31 -4.69
CA ALA A 234 -11.69 -23.44 -5.20
C ALA A 234 -12.04 -23.78 -6.66
N SER A 235 -13.34 -23.80 -7.02
CA SER A 235 -13.78 -24.02 -8.39
C SER A 235 -13.35 -22.90 -9.35
N PHE A 236 -13.33 -21.64 -8.89
CA PHE A 236 -12.84 -20.51 -9.65
C PHE A 236 -11.33 -20.63 -9.91
N LEU A 237 -10.53 -20.90 -8.86
CA LEU A 237 -9.08 -21.05 -8.97
C LEU A 237 -8.68 -22.22 -9.86
N SER A 238 -9.32 -23.38 -9.71
CA SER A 238 -9.06 -24.55 -10.55
C SER A 238 -9.33 -24.29 -12.04
N ARG A 239 -10.39 -23.54 -12.36
CA ARG A 239 -10.66 -23.12 -13.75
C ARG A 239 -9.62 -22.11 -14.25
N ALA A 240 -9.26 -21.13 -13.43
CA ALA A 240 -8.25 -20.15 -13.81
C ALA A 240 -6.90 -20.85 -14.10
N ALA A 241 -6.51 -21.80 -13.25
CA ALA A 241 -5.29 -22.58 -13.40
C ALA A 241 -5.27 -23.47 -14.67
N SER A 242 -6.43 -23.87 -15.19
CA SER A 242 -6.52 -24.75 -16.39
C SER A 242 -6.54 -23.99 -17.72
N THR A 243 -6.58 -22.66 -17.70
CA THR A 243 -6.81 -21.85 -18.92
C THR A 243 -5.56 -21.30 -19.59
N ALA A 244 -4.43 -21.26 -18.90
CA ALA A 244 -3.18 -20.75 -19.44
C ALA A 244 -1.98 -21.51 -18.89
N ASP A 245 -0.90 -21.53 -19.63
CA ASP A 245 0.43 -21.90 -19.12
C ASP A 245 1.02 -20.69 -18.39
N PHE A 246 1.27 -20.84 -17.10
CA PHE A 246 1.73 -19.75 -16.23
C PHE A 246 2.80 -20.24 -15.25
N ASP A 247 3.73 -19.36 -14.97
CA ASP A 247 4.71 -19.52 -13.89
C ASP A 247 4.18 -18.87 -12.61
N VAL A 248 4.40 -19.54 -11.48
CA VAL A 248 3.97 -19.05 -10.16
C VAL A 248 5.15 -19.02 -9.22
N LYS A 249 5.34 -17.87 -8.59
CA LYS A 249 6.44 -17.65 -7.64
C LYS A 249 5.91 -17.03 -6.36
N VAL A 250 6.46 -17.41 -5.21
CA VAL A 250 6.27 -16.65 -3.97
C VAL A 250 6.98 -15.33 -4.11
N ALA A 251 6.30 -14.25 -3.78
CA ALA A 251 6.84 -12.91 -3.76
C ALA A 251 6.35 -12.16 -2.52
N TRP A 252 7.06 -11.13 -2.12
CA TRP A 252 6.65 -10.32 -0.97
C TRP A 252 5.93 -9.08 -1.47
N PHE A 253 4.64 -9.00 -1.18
CA PHE A 253 3.85 -7.82 -1.49
C PHE A 253 3.43 -7.12 -0.23
N ASN A 254 3.75 -5.82 -0.14
CA ASN A 254 3.28 -5.00 0.97
C ASN A 254 3.66 -5.59 2.35
N GLY A 255 4.91 -6.06 2.49
CA GLY A 255 5.41 -6.63 3.73
C GLY A 255 4.89 -8.03 4.07
N SER A 256 4.14 -8.68 3.18
CA SER A 256 3.55 -10.00 3.42
C SER A 256 3.87 -10.97 2.28
N PRO A 257 4.03 -12.29 2.58
CA PRO A 257 4.18 -13.29 1.53
C PRO A 257 2.89 -13.39 0.70
N GLY A 258 3.06 -13.43 -0.61
CA GLY A 258 2.00 -13.53 -1.59
C GLY A 258 2.45 -14.30 -2.83
N VAL A 259 1.71 -14.18 -3.92
CA VAL A 259 1.93 -14.95 -5.14
C VAL A 259 2.06 -14.03 -6.34
N ARG A 260 3.14 -14.17 -7.09
CA ARG A 260 3.35 -13.55 -8.41
C ARG A 260 3.06 -14.60 -9.48
N ILE A 261 2.15 -14.28 -10.40
CA ILE A 261 1.81 -15.12 -11.55
C ILE A 261 2.32 -14.42 -12.79
N GLU A 262 3.09 -15.15 -13.60
CA GLU A 262 3.66 -14.67 -14.86
C GLU A 262 3.13 -15.50 -16.03
N ILE A 263 2.83 -14.83 -17.14
CA ILE A 263 2.43 -15.46 -18.42
C ILE A 263 3.37 -14.95 -19.50
N GLY A 264 4.06 -15.86 -20.17
CA GLY A 264 5.04 -15.49 -21.19
C GLY A 264 6.24 -14.68 -20.66
N GLY A 265 6.54 -14.77 -19.36
CA GLY A 265 7.61 -14.04 -18.71
C GLY A 265 7.24 -12.64 -18.21
N GLU A 266 6.00 -12.19 -18.40
CA GLU A 266 5.48 -10.93 -17.90
C GLU A 266 4.53 -11.13 -16.72
N VAL A 267 4.49 -10.18 -15.79
CA VAL A 267 3.59 -10.23 -14.62
C VAL A 267 2.15 -10.06 -15.09
N ASP A 268 1.33 -11.10 -14.88
CA ASP A 268 -0.10 -11.08 -15.17
C ASP A 268 -0.93 -10.79 -13.92
N THR A 269 -0.55 -11.34 -12.77
CA THR A 269 -1.31 -11.20 -11.54
C THR A 269 -0.40 -11.12 -10.30
N ALA A 270 -0.68 -10.17 -9.44
CA ALA A 270 -0.17 -10.11 -8.07
C ALA A 270 -1.28 -10.52 -7.11
N VAL A 271 -1.01 -11.52 -6.25
CA VAL A 271 -1.98 -12.04 -5.28
C VAL A 271 -1.47 -11.82 -3.87
N SER A 272 -2.25 -11.12 -3.08
CA SER A 272 -2.05 -10.97 -1.62
C SER A 272 -3.09 -11.78 -0.87
N LEU A 273 -2.69 -12.37 0.26
CA LEU A 273 -3.51 -13.30 1.03
C LEU A 273 -3.65 -12.80 2.47
N THR A 274 -4.84 -12.93 3.04
CA THR A 274 -5.04 -12.78 4.49
C THR A 274 -5.27 -14.14 5.10
N VAL A 275 -4.45 -14.48 6.09
CA VAL A 275 -4.52 -15.73 6.84
C VAL A 275 -5.11 -15.46 8.22
N ALA A 276 -6.07 -16.27 8.63
CA ALA A 276 -6.66 -16.26 9.95
C ALA A 276 -6.90 -17.72 10.39
N ASP A 277 -6.53 -18.06 11.61
CA ASP A 277 -6.69 -19.42 12.18
C ASP A 277 -6.08 -20.51 11.26
N GLY A 278 -4.91 -20.25 10.67
CA GLY A 278 -4.18 -21.16 9.78
C GLY A 278 -4.83 -21.41 8.42
N ARG A 279 -5.82 -20.61 8.02
CA ARG A 279 -6.54 -20.69 6.75
C ARG A 279 -6.61 -19.34 6.04
N ILE A 280 -6.72 -19.37 4.72
CA ILE A 280 -6.89 -18.17 3.89
C ILE A 280 -8.34 -17.69 4.02
N SER A 281 -8.50 -16.50 4.59
CA SER A 281 -9.80 -15.85 4.76
C SER A 281 -10.12 -14.86 3.62
N ARG A 282 -9.10 -14.26 2.98
CA ARG A 282 -9.26 -13.37 1.83
C ARG A 282 -8.13 -13.54 0.83
N ILE A 283 -8.47 -13.37 -0.44
CA ILE A 283 -7.55 -13.38 -1.59
C ILE A 283 -7.80 -12.09 -2.36
N TYR A 284 -6.76 -11.28 -2.55
CA TYR A 284 -6.79 -10.07 -3.35
C TYR A 284 -5.92 -10.29 -4.59
N ALA A 285 -6.54 -10.31 -5.76
CA ALA A 285 -5.88 -10.56 -7.03
C ALA A 285 -5.89 -9.30 -7.90
N VAL A 286 -4.75 -8.67 -8.07
CA VAL A 286 -4.58 -7.50 -8.94
C VAL A 286 -4.10 -7.99 -10.31
N ARG A 287 -4.93 -7.77 -11.34
CA ARG A 287 -4.67 -8.08 -12.75
C ARG A 287 -4.70 -6.86 -13.65
N ASN A 288 -5.03 -5.69 -13.12
CA ASN A 288 -4.98 -4.45 -13.86
C ASN A 288 -3.53 -4.12 -14.26
N PRO A 289 -3.17 -4.16 -15.57
CA PRO A 289 -1.79 -4.01 -16.00
C PRO A 289 -1.19 -2.66 -15.61
N HIS A 290 -2.00 -1.61 -15.49
CA HIS A 290 -1.53 -0.31 -15.01
C HIS A 290 -1.07 -0.31 -13.55
N LYS A 291 -1.49 -1.31 -12.75
CA LYS A 291 -1.09 -1.48 -11.35
C LYS A 291 0.05 -2.48 -11.14
N LEU A 292 0.53 -3.11 -12.20
CA LEU A 292 1.57 -4.15 -12.15
C LEU A 292 2.94 -3.66 -12.65
N VAL A 293 3.01 -2.45 -13.21
CA VAL A 293 4.21 -1.89 -13.86
C VAL A 293 5.42 -1.71 -12.92
N HIS A 294 5.20 -1.58 -11.61
CA HIS A 294 6.26 -1.35 -10.63
C HIS A 294 6.66 -2.59 -9.84
N LEU A 295 6.25 -3.79 -10.26
CA LEU A 295 6.53 -5.04 -9.55
C LEU A 295 7.88 -5.67 -9.87
N ASP A 296 8.71 -5.02 -10.67
CA ASP A 296 10.08 -5.47 -10.97
C ASP A 296 11.12 -4.82 -10.03
N GLU A 297 10.74 -3.79 -9.29
CA GLU A 297 11.61 -3.09 -8.36
C GLU A 297 11.09 -3.19 -6.92
N VAL A 298 12.04 -3.45 -5.99
CA VAL A 298 11.72 -3.48 -4.56
C VAL A 298 11.56 -2.06 -4.03
N ASN A 299 10.42 -1.78 -3.42
CA ASN A 299 10.12 -0.49 -2.84
C ASN A 299 10.55 -0.44 -1.36
N PRO A 300 11.45 0.49 -0.98
CA PRO A 300 11.80 0.69 0.42
C PRO A 300 10.68 1.45 1.14
N LEU A 301 10.13 0.83 2.16
CA LEU A 301 9.11 1.43 3.04
C LEU A 301 9.74 1.78 4.39
N ALA A 302 9.35 2.92 5.00
CA ALA A 302 9.86 3.36 6.28
C ALA A 302 8.80 4.14 7.08
N ARG A 303 8.86 4.05 8.42
CA ARG A 303 8.03 4.86 9.36
C ARG A 303 8.79 6.03 9.98
N SER A 304 10.09 6.02 9.95
CA SER A 304 10.97 7.01 10.60
C SER A 304 12.09 7.49 9.68
#